data_d0235f66ee02c2b9a0de40a044e04fbd
#
_entry.id   d0235f66ee02c2b9a0de40a044e04fbd
#
_cell.length_a   1.000
_cell.length_b   1.000
_cell.length_c   1.000
_cell.angle_alpha   90.00
_cell.angle_beta   90.00
_cell.angle_gamma   90.00
#
_symmetry.space_group_name_H-M   'P 1'
#
loop_
_entity.id
_entity.type
_entity.pdbx_description
1 polymer ?
#
loop_
_entity_poly.entity_id
_entity_poly.type
_entity_poly.pdbx_seq_one_letter_code
_entity_poly.pdbx_strand_id
1 'polypeptide(L)'
;MTTLTGYKSTILTLCLLSAWVLGHAQENEKPCLPVRDIPPSQMAFQAGEKLTIIASYQWGVVNTDVGTVSLDISRSDSSDVPLFIARGRIQTARFFNAFFRVDDYYESRFYRTNLRPTYFMRDIHEGKYTIQNYYNYNQDHTINARIIRKDGSVQDTLLPGRICTFDFITLFYFLRNLEFSNMNPGDVYPISFAIDEEIFELYLRYDGKDEIRVQGLGTFRCLKFSAQTVAGVVFDGKEDLRFWISDDKNRVPLFIESPVVVGRVTGRLGSYENLRFPLTSKIK
;
A
#
# COMPACT_ATOMS: atom_id res chain seq x y z
N MET A 1 36.21 76.76 38.99
CA MET A 1 35.65 77.70 37.99
C MET A 1 34.75 76.93 37.11
N THR A 2 33.47 77.28 37.21
CA THR A 2 32.40 77.26 36.26
C THR A 2 31.92 75.90 35.75
N THR A 3 30.85 75.43 36.27
CA THR A 3 29.43 75.64 36.06
C THR A 3 28.82 74.82 34.90
N LEU A 4 27.86 74.04 35.33
CA LEU A 4 26.49 74.02 34.77
C LEU A 4 26.35 73.14 33.47
N THR A 5 25.37 72.42 33.26
CA THR A 5 23.97 72.43 33.57
C THR A 5 23.37 71.09 33.24
N GLY A 6 22.40 70.73 34.02
CA GLY A 6 21.61 69.51 33.83
C GLY A 6 20.73 69.58 32.62
N TYR A 7 20.45 68.41 32.07
CA TYR A 7 19.32 68.17 31.21
C TYR A 7 18.62 66.89 31.70
N LYS A 8 17.43 67.10 32.22
CA LYS A 8 16.47 66.04 32.49
C LYS A 8 16.00 65.53 31.13
N SER A 9 16.49 64.37 30.76
CA SER A 9 15.91 63.66 29.65
C SER A 9 14.97 62.60 30.19
N THR A 10 13.72 62.80 29.92
CA THR A 10 12.60 61.92 30.17
C THR A 10 12.85 60.62 29.43
N ILE A 11 13.17 59.59 30.20
CA ILE A 11 13.26 58.22 29.67
C ILE A 11 11.83 57.74 29.41
N LEU A 12 11.43 57.88 28.15
CA LEU A 12 10.26 57.26 27.63
C LEU A 12 10.51 55.73 27.60
N THR A 13 10.01 55.06 28.61
CA THR A 13 10.04 53.59 28.67
C THR A 13 9.15 53.05 27.56
N LEU A 14 9.74 52.85 26.39
CA LEU A 14 9.09 52.11 25.33
C LEU A 14 9.11 50.65 25.71
N CYS A 15 8.02 50.16 26.30
CA CYS A 15 7.72 48.74 26.42
C CYS A 15 7.64 48.15 25.02
N LEU A 16 8.75 47.72 24.49
CA LEU A 16 8.80 46.76 23.36
C LEU A 16 8.23 45.45 23.89
N LEU A 17 6.94 45.33 23.81
CA LEU A 17 6.24 44.03 23.73
C LEU A 17 6.79 43.36 22.47
N SER A 18 7.92 42.68 22.61
CA SER A 18 8.33 41.64 21.69
C SER A 18 7.29 40.54 21.78
N ALA A 19 6.23 40.67 20.99
CA ALA A 19 5.37 39.56 20.64
C ALA A 19 6.32 38.51 20.02
N TRP A 20 6.75 37.58 20.83
CA TRP A 20 7.23 36.28 20.38
C TRP A 20 6.02 35.63 19.69
N VAL A 21 5.85 35.96 18.41
CA VAL A 21 5.14 35.09 17.51
C VAL A 21 5.98 33.81 17.47
N LEU A 22 5.67 32.91 18.38
CA LEU A 22 5.97 31.50 18.20
C LEU A 22 5.23 31.10 16.93
N GLY A 23 5.87 31.34 15.81
CA GLY A 23 5.55 30.66 14.59
C GLY A 23 5.74 29.19 14.89
N HIS A 24 4.67 28.53 15.33
CA HIS A 24 4.58 27.10 15.16
C HIS A 24 4.72 26.92 13.65
N ALA A 25 5.92 26.51 13.22
CA ALA A 25 6.04 25.89 11.92
C ALA A 25 5.01 24.77 11.96
N GLN A 26 3.85 24.97 11.35
CA GLN A 26 3.00 23.88 10.96
C GLN A 26 3.92 23.02 10.11
N GLU A 27 4.44 21.95 10.68
CA GLU A 27 4.96 20.84 9.92
C GLU A 27 3.82 20.54 8.97
N ASN A 28 3.99 20.85 7.69
CA ASN A 28 3.00 20.55 6.66
C ASN A 28 2.85 19.03 6.71
N GLU A 29 1.79 18.57 7.41
CA GLU A 29 1.47 17.16 7.43
C GLU A 29 1.41 16.68 5.99
N LYS A 30 2.22 15.69 5.67
CA LYS A 30 2.22 15.10 4.34
C LYS A 30 0.79 14.69 3.99
N PRO A 31 0.35 14.92 2.77
CA PRO A 31 -1.03 14.59 2.38
C PRO A 31 -1.32 13.10 2.62
N CYS A 32 -2.55 12.80 2.97
CA CYS A 32 -3.00 11.48 3.39
C CYS A 32 -4.27 11.12 2.63
N LEU A 33 -4.39 9.91 2.11
CA LEU A 33 -5.65 9.45 1.54
C LEU A 33 -6.74 9.46 2.62
N PRO A 34 -7.93 10.00 2.33
CA PRO A 34 -9.01 10.07 3.30
C PRO A 34 -9.51 8.68 3.65
N VAL A 35 -9.34 8.29 4.91
CA VAL A 35 -9.91 7.06 5.46
C VAL A 35 -11.27 7.40 6.04
N ARG A 36 -12.31 6.83 5.44
CA ARG A 36 -13.72 7.05 5.83
C ARG A 36 -14.47 5.73 5.88
N ASP A 37 -15.59 5.71 6.57
CA ASP A 37 -16.47 4.56 6.56
C ASP A 37 -17.05 4.31 5.17
N ILE A 38 -16.99 3.07 4.73
CA ILE A 38 -17.46 2.61 3.44
C ILE A 38 -18.79 1.90 3.67
N PRO A 39 -19.92 2.42 3.14
CA PRO A 39 -21.18 1.73 3.25
C PRO A 39 -21.06 0.29 2.73
N PRO A 40 -21.64 -0.70 3.41
CA PRO A 40 -21.58 -2.10 2.96
C PRO A 40 -22.01 -2.28 1.49
N SER A 41 -22.96 -1.50 1.00
CA SER A 41 -23.41 -1.56 -0.39
C SER A 41 -22.37 -1.08 -1.42
N GLN A 42 -21.40 -0.29 -1.01
CA GLN A 42 -20.36 0.28 -1.87
C GLN A 42 -19.05 -0.51 -1.84
N MET A 43 -18.90 -1.46 -0.90
CA MET A 43 -17.71 -2.29 -0.79
C MET A 43 -17.43 -3.03 -2.08
N ALA A 44 -16.23 -2.92 -2.64
CA ALA A 44 -15.86 -3.51 -3.93
C ALA A 44 -15.65 -5.04 -3.87
N PHE A 45 -15.61 -5.64 -2.71
CA PHE A 45 -15.38 -7.07 -2.48
C PHE A 45 -16.29 -7.62 -1.38
N GLN A 46 -16.26 -8.93 -1.18
CA GLN A 46 -16.97 -9.61 -0.10
C GLN A 46 -16.14 -10.75 0.50
N ALA A 47 -16.51 -11.19 1.69
CA ALA A 47 -15.91 -12.39 2.28
C ALA A 47 -16.18 -13.62 1.42
N GLY A 48 -15.17 -14.47 1.28
CA GLY A 48 -15.18 -15.63 0.38
C GLY A 48 -14.62 -15.31 -1.01
N GLU A 49 -14.30 -14.05 -1.35
CA GLU A 49 -13.60 -13.72 -2.59
C GLU A 49 -12.22 -14.38 -2.58
N LYS A 50 -11.87 -15.01 -3.72
CA LYS A 50 -10.52 -15.50 -3.97
C LYS A 50 -10.03 -15.01 -5.32
N LEU A 51 -8.78 -14.59 -5.36
CA LEU A 51 -8.10 -14.15 -6.57
C LEU A 51 -6.80 -14.94 -6.72
N THR A 52 -6.51 -15.39 -7.94
CA THR A 52 -5.21 -15.98 -8.28
C THR A 52 -4.57 -15.16 -9.38
N ILE A 53 -3.39 -14.66 -9.12
CA ILE A 53 -2.54 -13.94 -10.08
C ILE A 53 -1.44 -14.89 -10.53
N ILE A 54 -1.21 -14.99 -11.82
CA ILE A 54 -0.09 -15.76 -12.38
C ILE A 54 1.06 -14.79 -12.57
N ALA A 55 2.17 -15.06 -11.89
CA ALA A 55 3.40 -14.29 -12.00
C ALA A 55 4.25 -14.83 -13.14
N SER A 56 4.72 -13.94 -14.02
CA SER A 56 5.58 -14.27 -15.15
C SER A 56 6.83 -13.39 -15.11
N TYR A 57 7.95 -13.94 -15.54
CA TYR A 57 9.21 -13.22 -15.72
C TYR A 57 9.49 -13.04 -17.20
N GLN A 58 9.82 -11.82 -17.57
CA GLN A 58 10.15 -11.45 -18.94
C GLN A 58 11.56 -10.88 -19.03
N TRP A 59 12.38 -11.48 -19.89
CA TRP A 59 13.72 -11.01 -20.21
C TRP A 59 14.01 -11.26 -21.70
N GLY A 60 14.23 -10.18 -22.45
CA GLY A 60 14.38 -10.25 -23.89
C GLY A 60 13.17 -10.93 -24.56
N VAL A 61 13.40 -12.05 -25.25
CA VAL A 61 12.35 -12.85 -25.88
C VAL A 61 11.74 -13.92 -24.97
N VAL A 62 12.31 -14.11 -23.78
CA VAL A 62 11.81 -15.11 -22.80
C VAL A 62 10.66 -14.47 -22.03
N ASN A 63 9.52 -15.15 -22.02
CA ASN A 63 8.38 -14.84 -21.18
C ASN A 63 7.83 -16.16 -20.62
N THR A 64 7.94 -16.34 -19.31
CA THR A 64 7.57 -17.61 -18.67
C THR A 64 6.85 -17.40 -17.36
N ASP A 65 5.83 -18.23 -17.10
CA ASP A 65 5.13 -18.25 -15.83
C ASP A 65 6.02 -18.87 -14.75
N VAL A 66 6.37 -18.09 -13.76
CA VAL A 66 7.32 -18.48 -12.71
C VAL A 66 6.65 -18.81 -11.39
N GLY A 67 5.41 -18.42 -11.18
CA GLY A 67 4.72 -18.65 -9.92
C GLY A 67 3.28 -18.14 -9.88
N THR A 68 2.72 -18.16 -8.71
CA THR A 68 1.35 -17.69 -8.43
C THR A 68 1.30 -16.86 -7.17
N VAL A 69 0.39 -15.87 -7.16
CA VAL A 69 -0.03 -15.14 -5.96
C VAL A 69 -1.51 -15.46 -5.74
N SER A 70 -1.84 -16.07 -4.62
CA SER A 70 -3.22 -16.27 -4.20
C SER A 70 -3.61 -15.27 -3.12
N LEU A 71 -4.82 -14.73 -3.21
CA LEU A 71 -5.43 -13.85 -2.22
C LEU A 71 -6.80 -14.41 -1.86
N ASP A 72 -7.09 -14.53 -0.58
CA ASP A 72 -8.42 -14.86 -0.07
C ASP A 72 -8.82 -13.91 1.05
N ILE A 73 -10.12 -13.69 1.21
CA ILE A 73 -10.65 -12.84 2.28
C ILE A 73 -11.82 -13.52 2.98
N SER A 74 -11.80 -13.50 4.30
CA SER A 74 -12.83 -14.06 5.17
C SER A 74 -13.30 -13.02 6.20
N ARG A 75 -14.30 -13.36 7.02
CA ARG A 75 -14.75 -12.56 8.16
C ARG A 75 -14.27 -13.20 9.45
N SER A 76 -14.00 -12.36 10.46
CA SER A 76 -13.93 -12.82 11.85
C SER A 76 -15.32 -12.79 12.43
N ASP A 77 -15.81 -13.97 12.89
CA ASP A 77 -17.14 -14.12 13.48
C ASP A 77 -17.11 -14.02 15.03
N SER A 78 -15.91 -13.92 15.63
CA SER A 78 -15.72 -14.13 17.08
C SER A 78 -15.35 -12.88 17.88
N SER A 79 -15.45 -11.68 17.33
CA SER A 79 -15.04 -10.47 18.05
C SER A 79 -16.18 -9.45 18.12
N ASP A 80 -16.25 -8.71 19.24
CA ASP A 80 -17.09 -7.52 19.39
C ASP A 80 -16.78 -6.46 18.30
N VAL A 81 -15.64 -6.63 17.61
CA VAL A 81 -15.17 -5.77 16.54
C VAL A 81 -15.21 -6.55 15.20
N PRO A 82 -16.06 -6.13 14.26
CA PRO A 82 -16.19 -6.81 12.96
C PRO A 82 -14.95 -6.57 12.08
N LEU A 83 -14.18 -7.62 11.81
CA LEU A 83 -12.97 -7.58 10.99
C LEU A 83 -13.14 -8.38 9.69
N PHE A 84 -12.40 -7.98 8.67
CA PHE A 84 -11.97 -8.85 7.58
C PHE A 84 -10.60 -9.47 7.94
N ILE A 85 -10.38 -10.69 7.48
CA ILE A 85 -9.09 -11.38 7.52
C ILE A 85 -8.76 -11.74 6.08
N ALA A 86 -7.73 -11.11 5.55
CA ALA A 86 -7.23 -11.40 4.21
C ALA A 86 -5.88 -12.12 4.28
N ARG A 87 -5.71 -13.13 3.43
CA ARG A 87 -4.48 -13.92 3.34
C ARG A 87 -3.94 -13.86 1.94
N GLY A 88 -2.62 -13.79 1.86
CA GLY A 88 -1.88 -13.85 0.62
C GLY A 88 -0.84 -14.95 0.67
N ARG A 89 -0.61 -15.64 -0.45
CA ARG A 89 0.50 -16.56 -0.60
C ARG A 89 1.15 -16.38 -1.95
N ILE A 90 2.48 -16.29 -1.97
CA ILE A 90 3.30 -16.22 -3.18
C ILE A 90 4.10 -17.51 -3.27
N GLN A 91 3.99 -18.20 -4.38
CA GLN A 91 4.71 -19.47 -4.57
C GLN A 91 5.30 -19.54 -5.98
N THR A 92 6.57 -19.93 -6.07
CA THR A 92 7.16 -20.31 -7.36
C THR A 92 6.59 -21.64 -7.86
N ALA A 93 6.45 -21.76 -9.18
CA ALA A 93 6.07 -22.99 -9.83
C ALA A 93 7.13 -24.10 -9.58
N ARG A 94 6.68 -25.34 -9.47
CA ARG A 94 7.54 -26.48 -9.08
C ARG A 94 8.85 -26.57 -9.87
N PHE A 95 8.81 -26.28 -11.14
CA PHE A 95 10.01 -26.31 -12.00
C PHE A 95 11.08 -25.33 -11.53
N PHE A 96 10.67 -24.13 -11.09
CA PHE A 96 11.59 -23.07 -10.66
C PHE A 96 12.08 -23.24 -9.23
N ASN A 97 11.42 -24.07 -8.40
CA ASN A 97 11.87 -24.35 -7.02
C ASN A 97 13.30 -24.92 -6.96
N ALA A 98 13.76 -25.58 -8.02
CA ALA A 98 15.13 -26.10 -8.08
C ALA A 98 16.19 -24.97 -8.24
N PHE A 99 15.79 -23.81 -8.75
CA PHE A 99 16.66 -22.66 -9.00
C PHE A 99 16.50 -21.59 -7.93
N PHE A 100 15.24 -21.21 -7.65
CA PHE A 100 14.92 -20.21 -6.64
C PHE A 100 13.51 -20.45 -6.12
N ARG A 101 13.43 -20.97 -4.90
CA ARG A 101 12.15 -21.24 -4.25
C ARG A 101 11.65 -20.00 -3.55
N VAL A 102 10.42 -19.62 -3.83
CA VAL A 102 9.64 -18.64 -3.07
C VAL A 102 8.41 -19.34 -2.48
N ASP A 103 8.16 -19.12 -1.20
CA ASP A 103 6.98 -19.62 -0.49
C ASP A 103 6.64 -18.64 0.64
N ASP A 104 6.05 -17.52 0.28
CA ASP A 104 5.76 -16.44 1.21
C ASP A 104 4.30 -16.48 1.63
N TYR A 105 4.07 -16.18 2.91
CA TYR A 105 2.74 -16.09 3.48
C TYR A 105 2.51 -14.72 4.11
N TYR A 106 1.27 -14.21 3.93
CA TYR A 106 0.82 -12.93 4.44
C TYR A 106 -0.56 -13.08 5.06
N GLU A 107 -0.80 -12.42 6.20
CA GLU A 107 -2.14 -12.26 6.76
C GLU A 107 -2.32 -10.81 7.22
N SER A 108 -3.47 -10.24 6.89
CA SER A 108 -3.87 -8.92 7.36
C SER A 108 -5.26 -8.99 7.98
N ARG A 109 -5.45 -8.24 9.08
CA ARG A 109 -6.73 -8.06 9.74
C ARG A 109 -7.07 -6.58 9.79
N PHE A 110 -8.27 -6.22 9.35
CA PHE A 110 -8.66 -4.84 9.22
C PHE A 110 -10.16 -4.64 9.45
N TYR A 111 -10.52 -3.43 9.88
CA TYR A 111 -11.91 -3.09 10.15
C TYR A 111 -12.78 -3.20 8.90
N ARG A 112 -14.00 -3.72 9.08
CA ARG A 112 -14.96 -3.88 7.97
C ARG A 112 -15.60 -2.55 7.55
N THR A 113 -15.55 -1.54 8.39
CA THR A 113 -16.17 -0.23 8.14
C THR A 113 -15.31 0.68 7.28
N ASN A 114 -14.02 0.78 7.57
CA ASN A 114 -13.13 1.77 6.94
C ASN A 114 -11.82 1.17 6.41
N LEU A 115 -11.67 -0.15 6.50
CA LEU A 115 -10.51 -0.91 6.04
C LEU A 115 -9.18 -0.50 6.70
N ARG A 116 -9.21 0.12 7.88
CA ARG A 116 -7.98 0.38 8.63
C ARG A 116 -7.41 -0.93 9.16
N PRO A 117 -6.10 -1.18 9.00
CA PRO A 117 -5.46 -2.36 9.54
C PRO A 117 -5.48 -2.36 11.07
N THR A 118 -5.56 -3.55 11.65
CA THR A 118 -5.38 -3.80 13.09
C THR A 118 -4.16 -4.69 13.34
N TYR A 119 -3.89 -5.58 12.39
CA TYR A 119 -2.80 -6.54 12.46
C TYR A 119 -2.34 -6.92 11.07
N PHE A 120 -1.03 -7.09 10.91
CA PHE A 120 -0.42 -7.67 9.72
C PHE A 120 0.73 -8.57 10.10
N MET A 121 0.89 -9.65 9.37
CA MET A 121 2.09 -10.49 9.46
C MET A 121 2.51 -10.92 8.06
N ARG A 122 3.81 -11.11 7.90
CA ARG A 122 4.40 -11.80 6.75
C ARG A 122 5.45 -12.80 7.22
N ASP A 123 5.51 -13.92 6.53
CA ASP A 123 6.52 -14.96 6.69
C ASP A 123 7.12 -15.25 5.32
N ILE A 124 8.35 -14.78 5.11
CA ILE A 124 9.04 -14.73 3.81
C ILE A 124 10.06 -15.83 3.73
N HIS A 125 9.99 -16.61 2.67
CA HIS A 125 10.91 -17.68 2.33
C HIS A 125 11.35 -17.58 0.87
N GLU A 126 12.42 -16.84 0.60
CA GLU A 126 12.96 -16.59 -0.74
C GLU A 126 14.38 -17.15 -0.87
N GLY A 127 14.51 -18.35 -1.41
CA GLY A 127 15.78 -19.06 -1.51
C GLY A 127 16.40 -19.30 -0.13
N LYS A 128 17.48 -18.55 0.18
CA LYS A 128 18.14 -18.60 1.50
C LYS A 128 17.71 -17.49 2.45
N TYR A 129 16.95 -16.51 1.94
CA TYR A 129 16.46 -15.40 2.75
C TYR A 129 15.19 -15.80 3.45
N THR A 130 15.11 -15.51 4.77
CA THR A 130 13.89 -15.68 5.56
C THR A 130 13.76 -14.53 6.55
N ILE A 131 12.54 -14.02 6.68
CA ILE A 131 12.20 -12.97 7.65
C ILE A 131 10.73 -13.12 8.04
N GLN A 132 10.41 -12.85 9.30
CA GLN A 132 9.04 -12.74 9.77
C GLN A 132 8.83 -11.34 10.34
N ASN A 133 7.72 -10.73 9.96
CA ASN A 133 7.30 -9.43 10.47
C ASN A 133 5.89 -9.52 11.05
N TYR A 134 5.70 -8.87 12.19
CA TYR A 134 4.42 -8.76 12.88
C TYR A 134 4.16 -7.31 13.23
N TYR A 135 3.03 -6.74 12.76
CA TYR A 135 2.65 -5.37 13.03
C TYR A 135 1.31 -5.34 13.76
N ASN A 136 1.26 -4.63 14.89
CA ASN A 136 0.03 -4.30 15.57
C ASN A 136 -0.21 -2.80 15.44
N TYR A 137 -1.33 -2.43 14.82
CA TYR A 137 -1.73 -1.06 14.57
C TYR A 137 -2.50 -0.52 15.77
N ASN A 138 -1.96 0.48 16.44
CA ASN A 138 -2.53 1.07 17.63
C ASN A 138 -3.64 2.10 17.29
N GLN A 139 -4.44 2.47 18.30
CA GLN A 139 -5.50 3.47 18.11
C GLN A 139 -4.97 4.87 17.83
N ASP A 140 -3.79 5.20 18.34
CA ASP A 140 -3.06 6.46 18.08
C ASP A 140 -2.31 6.46 16.76
N HIS A 141 -2.52 5.42 15.92
CA HIS A 141 -1.92 5.20 14.61
C HIS A 141 -0.45 4.77 14.62
N THR A 142 0.21 4.71 15.75
CA THR A 142 1.53 4.08 15.86
C THR A 142 1.45 2.58 15.56
N ILE A 143 2.57 1.98 15.16
CA ILE A 143 2.61 0.57 14.77
C ILE A 143 3.72 -0.11 15.58
N ASN A 144 3.34 -1.08 16.43
CA ASN A 144 4.31 -1.95 17.07
C ASN A 144 4.77 -2.99 16.04
N ALA A 145 5.99 -2.86 15.57
CA ALA A 145 6.61 -3.75 14.59
C ALA A 145 7.60 -4.69 15.29
N ARG A 146 7.42 -5.99 15.10
CA ARG A 146 8.36 -7.03 15.53
C ARG A 146 8.89 -7.75 14.31
N ILE A 147 10.22 -7.77 14.17
CA ILE A 147 10.93 -8.39 13.06
C ILE A 147 11.81 -9.49 13.59
N ILE A 148 11.69 -10.69 13.03
CA ILE A 148 12.49 -11.87 13.36
C ILE A 148 13.28 -12.26 12.11
N ARG A 149 14.60 -12.24 12.20
CA ARG A 149 15.49 -12.58 11.09
C ARG A 149 15.94 -14.03 11.16
N LYS A 150 16.50 -14.52 10.07
CA LYS A 150 16.97 -15.90 9.90
C LYS A 150 17.95 -16.38 11.00
N ASP A 151 18.78 -15.50 11.49
CA ASP A 151 19.75 -15.79 12.57
C ASP A 151 19.12 -15.85 13.96
N GLY A 152 17.79 -15.69 14.05
CA GLY A 152 17.04 -15.65 15.30
C GLY A 152 17.07 -14.29 16.00
N SER A 153 17.72 -13.29 15.43
CA SER A 153 17.67 -11.92 15.97
C SER A 153 16.25 -11.36 15.90
N VAL A 154 15.85 -10.68 16.97
CA VAL A 154 14.52 -10.05 17.10
C VAL A 154 14.72 -8.56 17.30
N GLN A 155 13.97 -7.78 16.52
CA GLN A 155 13.93 -6.34 16.65
C GLN A 155 12.48 -5.88 16.86
N ASP A 156 12.26 -5.16 17.96
CA ASP A 156 10.98 -4.50 18.23
C ASP A 156 11.15 -3.00 18.00
N THR A 157 10.24 -2.41 17.23
CA THR A 157 10.28 -1.00 16.85
C THR A 157 8.88 -0.39 16.92
N LEU A 158 8.76 0.85 17.40
CA LEU A 158 7.54 1.64 17.31
C LEU A 158 7.64 2.57 16.11
N LEU A 159 6.83 2.31 15.07
CA LEU A 159 6.79 3.13 13.87
C LEU A 159 5.77 4.27 14.02
N PRO A 160 6.11 5.49 13.55
CA PRO A 160 5.21 6.65 13.62
C PRO A 160 4.19 6.63 12.48
N GLY A 161 3.26 5.66 12.48
CA GLY A 161 2.18 5.55 11.50
C GLY A 161 1.19 6.71 11.58
N ARG A 162 0.35 6.81 10.56
CA ARG A 162 -0.77 7.77 10.44
C ARG A 162 -2.07 7.01 10.17
N ILE A 163 -3.19 7.69 10.22
CA ILE A 163 -4.51 7.09 9.91
C ILE A 163 -4.54 6.40 8.55
N CYS A 164 -3.75 6.86 7.59
CA CYS A 164 -3.64 6.34 6.23
C CYS A 164 -2.41 5.45 6.01
N THR A 165 -1.75 4.98 7.07
CA THR A 165 -0.65 4.01 6.94
C THR A 165 -1.21 2.60 6.97
N PHE A 166 -0.97 1.84 5.92
CA PHE A 166 -1.48 0.50 5.68
C PHE A 166 -0.37 -0.54 5.70
N ASP A 167 -0.74 -1.80 5.67
CA ASP A 167 0.07 -2.89 5.13
C ASP A 167 -0.28 -3.14 3.65
N PHE A 168 0.49 -3.97 2.96
CA PHE A 168 0.30 -4.24 1.53
C PHE A 168 -1.06 -4.84 1.17
N ILE A 169 -1.56 -5.77 1.98
CA ILE A 169 -2.83 -6.44 1.71
C ILE A 169 -3.98 -5.48 1.97
N THR A 170 -3.96 -4.80 3.11
CA THR A 170 -5.01 -3.83 3.43
C THR A 170 -5.01 -2.68 2.43
N LEU A 171 -3.83 -2.18 2.02
CA LEU A 171 -3.71 -1.16 0.99
C LEU A 171 -4.36 -1.62 -0.33
N PHE A 172 -4.11 -2.85 -0.76
CA PHE A 172 -4.73 -3.42 -1.95
C PHE A 172 -6.27 -3.38 -1.87
N TYR A 173 -6.86 -3.83 -0.76
CA TYR A 173 -8.31 -3.79 -0.58
C TYR A 173 -8.84 -2.36 -0.43
N PHE A 174 -8.10 -1.47 0.23
CA PHE A 174 -8.47 -0.07 0.39
C PHE A 174 -8.51 0.66 -0.96
N LEU A 175 -7.49 0.50 -1.79
CA LEU A 175 -7.40 1.13 -3.10
C LEU A 175 -8.56 0.72 -4.03
N ARG A 176 -9.09 -0.50 -3.92
CA ARG A 176 -10.28 -0.95 -4.67
C ARG A 176 -11.57 -0.20 -4.28
N ASN A 177 -11.57 0.51 -3.16
CA ASN A 177 -12.73 1.26 -2.66
C ASN A 177 -12.57 2.78 -2.79
N LEU A 178 -11.55 3.26 -3.49
CA LEU A 178 -11.42 4.68 -3.80
C LEU A 178 -12.54 5.15 -4.71
N GLU A 179 -12.85 6.46 -4.63
CA GLU A 179 -13.82 7.11 -5.49
C GLU A 179 -13.17 7.44 -6.84
N PHE A 180 -13.48 6.65 -7.88
CA PHE A 180 -12.86 6.81 -9.20
C PHE A 180 -13.64 7.73 -10.15
N SER A 181 -14.88 8.11 -9.80
CA SER A 181 -15.75 8.88 -10.70
C SER A 181 -15.21 10.26 -11.04
N ASN A 182 -14.43 10.86 -10.16
CA ASN A 182 -13.91 12.22 -10.28
C ASN A 182 -12.40 12.28 -10.57
N MET A 183 -11.77 11.13 -10.88
CA MET A 183 -10.35 11.09 -11.20
C MET A 183 -10.08 11.51 -12.63
N ASN A 184 -9.11 12.41 -12.83
CA ASN A 184 -8.61 12.80 -14.14
C ASN A 184 -7.22 12.16 -14.37
N PRO A 185 -6.89 11.78 -15.62
CA PRO A 185 -5.53 11.32 -15.92
C PRO A 185 -4.48 12.33 -15.48
N GLY A 186 -3.49 11.86 -14.73
CA GLY A 186 -2.47 12.70 -14.10
C GLY A 186 -2.70 13.03 -12.63
N ASP A 187 -3.90 12.79 -12.09
CA ASP A 187 -4.17 12.96 -10.66
C ASP A 187 -3.29 12.03 -9.82
N VAL A 188 -2.73 12.56 -8.74
CA VAL A 188 -1.78 11.89 -7.86
C VAL A 188 -2.35 11.74 -6.45
N TYR A 189 -2.26 10.54 -5.91
CA TYR A 189 -2.79 10.16 -4.61
C TYR A 189 -1.65 9.68 -3.71
N PRO A 190 -1.45 10.28 -2.54
CA PRO A 190 -0.42 9.84 -1.60
C PRO A 190 -0.81 8.50 -1.00
N ILE A 191 0.13 7.57 -0.93
CA ILE A 191 -0.01 6.28 -0.23
C ILE A 191 1.09 6.14 0.81
N SER A 192 0.76 5.54 1.94
CA SER A 192 1.66 5.28 3.04
C SER A 192 1.51 3.84 3.49
N PHE A 193 2.62 3.12 3.60
CA PHE A 193 2.61 1.75 4.10
C PHE A 193 3.84 1.44 4.93
N ALA A 194 3.65 0.52 5.88
CA ALA A 194 4.72 0.01 6.73
C ALA A 194 5.32 -1.26 6.13
N ILE A 195 6.64 -1.34 6.09
CA ILE A 195 7.40 -2.54 5.74
C ILE A 195 8.75 -2.52 6.48
N ASP A 196 9.21 -3.68 6.93
CA ASP A 196 10.39 -3.83 7.75
C ASP A 196 10.34 -2.88 8.97
N GLU A 197 11.32 -2.04 9.18
CA GLU A 197 11.38 -1.07 10.27
C GLU A 197 10.99 0.36 9.86
N GLU A 198 10.35 0.54 8.69
CA GLU A 198 10.14 1.85 8.09
C GLU A 198 8.72 2.07 7.59
N ILE A 199 8.35 3.33 7.44
CA ILE A 199 7.14 3.77 6.77
C ILE A 199 7.55 4.43 5.46
N PHE A 200 7.02 3.88 4.37
CA PHE A 200 7.24 4.38 3.02
C PHE A 200 6.08 5.26 2.58
N GLU A 201 6.44 6.42 2.08
CA GLU A 201 5.54 7.42 1.54
C GLU A 201 5.75 7.45 0.02
N LEU A 202 4.74 7.03 -0.71
CA LEU A 202 4.74 6.95 -2.16
C LEU A 202 3.56 7.72 -2.73
N TYR A 203 3.42 7.70 -4.03
CA TYR A 203 2.23 8.20 -4.72
C TYR A 203 1.71 7.17 -5.73
N LEU A 204 0.41 7.23 -5.89
CA LEU A 204 -0.34 6.52 -6.91
C LEU A 204 -0.84 7.55 -7.92
N ARG A 205 -0.48 7.42 -9.20
CA ARG A 205 -0.96 8.27 -10.28
C ARG A 205 -2.01 7.52 -11.09
N TYR A 206 -3.14 8.16 -11.34
CA TYR A 206 -4.12 7.66 -12.28
C TYR A 206 -3.70 8.01 -13.72
N ASP A 207 -3.50 7.00 -14.57
CA ASP A 207 -3.05 7.17 -15.96
C ASP A 207 -4.21 7.14 -16.97
N GLY A 208 -5.45 6.94 -16.50
CA GLY A 208 -6.64 6.94 -17.35
C GLY A 208 -7.24 5.56 -17.59
N LYS A 209 -8.14 5.48 -18.57
CA LYS A 209 -8.80 4.24 -19.00
C LYS A 209 -7.98 3.55 -20.08
N ASP A 210 -8.07 2.22 -20.10
CA ASP A 210 -7.37 1.36 -21.06
C ASP A 210 -8.19 0.10 -21.35
N GLU A 211 -7.81 -0.65 -22.37
CA GLU A 211 -8.32 -1.97 -22.66
C GLU A 211 -7.17 -2.96 -22.76
N ILE A 212 -7.25 -4.04 -21.99
CA ILE A 212 -6.21 -5.06 -22.00
C ILE A 212 -6.77 -6.44 -22.24
N ARG A 213 -5.99 -7.27 -22.93
CA ARG A 213 -6.26 -8.69 -23.05
C ARG A 213 -5.55 -9.47 -21.95
N VAL A 214 -6.33 -10.12 -21.09
CA VAL A 214 -5.82 -11.02 -20.05
C VAL A 214 -5.86 -12.46 -20.61
N GLN A 215 -4.69 -13.07 -20.70
CA GLN A 215 -4.57 -14.43 -21.25
C GLN A 215 -5.43 -15.43 -20.46
N GLY A 216 -6.24 -16.20 -21.17
CA GLY A 216 -7.15 -17.18 -20.56
C GLY A 216 -8.50 -16.63 -20.09
N LEU A 217 -8.64 -15.29 -19.95
CA LEU A 217 -9.88 -14.69 -19.44
C LEU A 217 -10.61 -13.80 -20.46
N GLY A 218 -9.89 -13.19 -21.44
CA GLY A 218 -10.50 -12.34 -22.47
C GLY A 218 -10.02 -10.89 -22.41
N THR A 219 -10.81 -9.96 -22.96
CA THR A 219 -10.51 -8.53 -23.03
C THR A 219 -11.37 -7.76 -22.04
N PHE A 220 -10.77 -6.78 -21.37
CA PHE A 220 -11.41 -6.01 -20.30
C PHE A 220 -11.16 -4.52 -20.47
N ARG A 221 -12.20 -3.71 -20.19
CA ARG A 221 -12.01 -2.30 -19.87
C ARG A 221 -11.39 -2.18 -18.49
N CYS A 222 -10.44 -1.29 -18.34
CA CYS A 222 -9.71 -1.12 -17.08
C CYS A 222 -9.35 0.33 -16.79
N LEU A 223 -9.00 0.58 -15.54
CA LEU A 223 -8.37 1.78 -15.04
C LEU A 223 -6.90 1.47 -14.85
N LYS A 224 -6.05 2.33 -15.39
CA LYS A 224 -4.60 2.19 -15.33
C LYS A 224 -4.00 3.13 -14.29
N PHE A 225 -3.04 2.63 -13.54
CA PHE A 225 -2.32 3.38 -12.53
C PHE A 225 -0.83 3.09 -12.60
N SER A 226 -0.04 4.08 -12.15
CA SER A 226 1.39 3.94 -11.88
C SER A 226 1.66 4.28 -10.42
N ALA A 227 2.56 3.52 -9.79
CA ALA A 227 3.03 3.81 -8.44
C ALA A 227 4.55 3.83 -8.41
N GLN A 228 5.11 4.80 -7.70
CA GLN A 228 6.55 4.88 -7.52
C GLN A 228 7.04 3.67 -6.74
N THR A 229 8.09 3.03 -7.22
CA THR A 229 8.71 1.88 -6.56
C THR A 229 9.74 2.32 -5.53
N VAL A 230 9.91 1.54 -4.47
CA VAL A 230 10.93 1.78 -3.45
C VAL A 230 12.28 1.30 -3.99
N ALA A 231 13.24 2.22 -4.12
CA ALA A 231 14.60 1.87 -4.54
C ALA A 231 15.31 0.99 -3.51
N GLY A 232 16.10 0.04 -3.99
CA GLY A 232 17.03 -0.72 -3.15
C GLY A 232 16.55 -2.09 -2.66
N VAL A 233 15.32 -2.52 -3.00
CA VAL A 233 14.84 -3.89 -2.74
C VAL A 233 14.95 -4.70 -4.04
N VAL A 234 13.88 -5.04 -4.70
CA VAL A 234 13.89 -5.77 -5.98
C VAL A 234 13.84 -4.81 -7.16
N PHE A 235 13.47 -3.56 -6.92
CA PHE A 235 13.20 -2.53 -7.91
C PHE A 235 14.37 -1.55 -7.99
N ASP A 236 14.66 -1.06 -9.18
CA ASP A 236 15.76 -0.10 -9.39
C ASP A 236 15.38 1.35 -9.06
N GLY A 237 14.12 1.59 -8.71
CA GLY A 237 13.58 2.90 -8.31
C GLY A 237 13.48 3.94 -9.42
N LYS A 238 13.72 3.56 -10.69
CA LYS A 238 13.71 4.46 -11.84
C LYS A 238 12.43 4.40 -12.64
N GLU A 239 11.75 3.25 -12.63
CA GLU A 239 10.51 3.05 -13.34
C GLU A 239 9.37 2.78 -12.36
N ASP A 240 8.17 3.23 -12.71
CA ASP A 240 6.97 3.04 -11.90
C ASP A 240 6.44 1.61 -12.02
N LEU A 241 5.96 1.05 -10.91
CA LEU A 241 5.05 -0.09 -10.93
C LEU A 241 3.78 0.34 -11.66
N ARG A 242 3.31 -0.44 -12.62
CA ARG A 242 2.06 -0.19 -13.35
C ARG A 242 1.06 -1.29 -13.07
N PHE A 243 -0.20 -0.91 -12.92
CA PHE A 243 -1.24 -1.90 -12.74
C PHE A 243 -2.57 -1.45 -13.36
N TRP A 244 -3.34 -2.43 -13.77
CA TRP A 244 -4.64 -2.28 -14.38
C TRP A 244 -5.68 -3.01 -13.54
N ILE A 245 -6.72 -2.30 -13.14
CA ILE A 245 -7.85 -2.87 -12.42
C ILE A 245 -9.12 -2.81 -13.29
N SER A 246 -10.05 -3.70 -13.06
CA SER A 246 -11.30 -3.75 -13.83
C SER A 246 -12.12 -2.46 -13.67
N ASP A 247 -12.59 -1.88 -14.80
CA ASP A 247 -13.48 -0.71 -14.80
C ASP A 247 -14.92 -1.14 -14.53
N ASP A 248 -15.14 -1.72 -13.34
CA ASP A 248 -16.45 -2.13 -12.80
C ASP A 248 -16.45 -2.05 -11.26
N LYS A 249 -17.56 -2.44 -10.64
CA LYS A 249 -17.71 -2.34 -9.18
C LYS A 249 -16.77 -3.25 -8.38
N ASN A 250 -16.21 -4.31 -8.96
CA ASN A 250 -15.28 -5.21 -8.26
C ASN A 250 -13.86 -4.65 -8.20
N ARG A 251 -13.42 -3.90 -9.24
CA ARG A 251 -12.07 -3.30 -9.31
C ARG A 251 -10.97 -4.33 -9.01
N VAL A 252 -11.11 -5.53 -9.61
CA VAL A 252 -10.11 -6.59 -9.43
C VAL A 252 -8.84 -6.28 -10.21
N PRO A 253 -7.64 -6.68 -9.72
CA PRO A 253 -6.41 -6.55 -10.47
C PRO A 253 -6.48 -7.45 -11.71
N LEU A 254 -6.29 -6.87 -12.88
CA LEU A 254 -6.26 -7.59 -14.15
C LEU A 254 -4.83 -7.88 -14.60
N PHE A 255 -3.95 -6.89 -14.42
CA PHE A 255 -2.55 -6.97 -14.83
C PHE A 255 -1.69 -6.04 -13.97
N ILE A 256 -0.49 -6.49 -13.66
CA ILE A 256 0.53 -5.73 -12.91
C ILE A 256 1.85 -5.91 -13.67
N GLU A 257 2.60 -4.84 -13.79
CA GLU A 257 3.92 -4.82 -14.42
C GLU A 257 4.89 -4.08 -13.51
N SER A 258 5.96 -4.76 -13.13
CA SER A 258 7.02 -4.20 -12.30
C SER A 258 8.37 -4.38 -12.98
N PRO A 259 9.11 -3.30 -13.22
CA PRO A 259 10.49 -3.39 -13.61
C PRO A 259 11.31 -4.02 -12.47
N VAL A 260 12.30 -4.80 -12.83
CA VAL A 260 13.31 -5.34 -11.91
C VAL A 260 14.69 -5.05 -12.49
N VAL A 261 15.76 -5.22 -11.70
CA VAL A 261 17.14 -4.90 -12.11
C VAL A 261 17.50 -5.51 -13.47
N VAL A 262 16.99 -6.70 -13.78
CA VAL A 262 17.16 -7.35 -15.09
C VAL A 262 15.80 -7.88 -15.55
N GLY A 263 15.26 -7.30 -16.64
CA GLY A 263 13.96 -7.69 -17.18
C GLY A 263 12.77 -7.07 -16.45
N ARG A 264 11.65 -7.79 -16.44
CA ARG A 264 10.45 -7.35 -15.71
C ARG A 264 9.66 -8.54 -15.16
N VAL A 265 8.98 -8.29 -14.05
CA VAL A 265 7.99 -9.21 -13.49
C VAL A 265 6.60 -8.70 -13.87
N THR A 266 5.75 -9.59 -14.34
CA THR A 266 4.35 -9.28 -14.61
C THR A 266 3.45 -10.21 -13.82
N GLY A 267 2.28 -9.71 -13.43
CA GLY A 267 1.21 -10.48 -12.81
C GLY A 267 -0.06 -10.33 -13.64
N ARG A 268 -0.70 -11.43 -14.03
CA ARG A 268 -2.01 -11.39 -14.69
C ARG A 268 -3.04 -12.14 -13.87
N LEU A 269 -4.28 -11.66 -13.86
CA LEU A 269 -5.39 -12.40 -13.26
C LEU A 269 -5.50 -13.77 -13.95
N GLY A 270 -5.37 -14.84 -13.16
CA GLY A 270 -5.49 -16.24 -13.64
C GLY A 270 -6.87 -16.79 -13.39
N SER A 271 -7.41 -16.56 -12.18
CA SER A 271 -8.77 -16.96 -11.82
C SER A 271 -9.33 -16.08 -10.70
N TYR A 272 -10.65 -16.13 -10.55
CA TYR A 272 -11.37 -15.46 -9.47
C TYR A 272 -12.59 -16.30 -9.05
N GLU A 273 -12.93 -16.22 -7.76
CA GLU A 273 -14.12 -16.86 -7.19
C GLU A 273 -14.85 -15.86 -6.30
N ASN A 274 -16.16 -15.99 -6.23
CA ASN A 274 -17.03 -15.24 -5.30
C ASN A 274 -16.85 -13.71 -5.36
N LEU A 275 -16.69 -13.15 -6.56
CA LEU A 275 -16.75 -11.71 -6.74
C LEU A 275 -18.09 -11.18 -6.23
N ARG A 276 -18.07 -9.99 -5.66
CA ARG A 276 -19.26 -9.37 -5.11
C ARG A 276 -20.29 -8.99 -6.19
N PHE A 277 -19.82 -8.52 -7.34
CA PHE A 277 -20.64 -8.04 -8.44
C PHE A 277 -20.30 -8.82 -9.72
N PRO A 278 -21.17 -8.83 -10.72
CA PRO A 278 -20.83 -9.32 -12.05
C PRO A 278 -19.61 -8.55 -12.61
N LEU A 279 -18.71 -9.26 -13.29
CA LEU A 279 -17.52 -8.69 -13.92
C LEU A 279 -17.90 -8.02 -15.26
N THR A 280 -18.51 -6.84 -15.18
CA THR A 280 -19.09 -6.13 -16.34
C THR A 280 -18.06 -5.37 -17.18
N SER A 281 -16.83 -5.30 -16.73
CA SER A 281 -15.69 -4.75 -17.49
C SER A 281 -15.25 -5.67 -18.62
N LYS A 282 -15.56 -6.98 -18.56
CA LYS A 282 -15.23 -7.94 -19.62
C LYS A 282 -16.06 -7.66 -20.86
N ILE A 283 -15.40 -7.48 -22.01
CA ILE A 283 -16.01 -7.12 -23.30
C ILE A 283 -15.90 -8.22 -24.36
N LYS A 284 -14.95 -9.15 -24.24
CA LYS A 284 -14.77 -10.34 -25.12
C LYS A 284 -14.20 -11.50 -24.33
#